data_258cbe03e49866187c02c387fde6da06
#
_entry.id   258cbe03e49866187c02c387fde6da06
#
_cell.length_a   1.000
_cell.length_b   1.000
_cell.length_c   1.000
_cell.angle_alpha   90.00
_cell.angle_beta   90.00
_cell.angle_gamma   90.00
#
_symmetry.space_group_name_H-M   'P 1'
#
loop_
_entity.id
_entity.type
_entity.pdbx_description
1 polymer ?
#
loop_
_entity_poly.entity_id
_entity_poly.type
_entity_poly.pdbx_seq_one_letter_code
_entity_poly.pdbx_strand_id
1 'polypeptide(L)'
;MSELRWHPLLREWVSVAAARQNRPQMPTDWCPFCPGSGRVPDHYETLLYPNDFAAFSPNNPPFEDKPGIFATTGSRGSCDVVLYHSDHNLTPAAMSADHWAKVVELWRARTVELLANPDIAFVYIFEYAYANEDGDTRSNDDDNEDIWDFAVCTK
;
A
#
# COMPACT_ATOMS: atom_id res chain seq x y z
N MET A 1 -8.99 -13.55 -6.65
CA MET A 1 -8.79 -14.30 -5.40
C MET A 1 -7.34 -14.16 -5.03
N SER A 2 -7.06 -13.82 -3.79
CA SER A 2 -5.68 -13.68 -3.28
C SER A 2 -5.44 -14.75 -2.21
N GLU A 3 -4.25 -15.32 -2.20
CA GLU A 3 -3.86 -16.39 -1.29
C GLU A 3 -2.39 -16.23 -0.85
N LEU A 4 -2.04 -16.82 0.27
CA LEU A 4 -0.66 -16.99 0.70
C LEU A 4 -0.20 -18.40 0.35
N ARG A 5 0.99 -18.51 -0.21
CA ARG A 5 1.66 -19.79 -0.54
C ARG A 5 2.95 -19.92 0.23
N TRP A 6 3.13 -21.04 0.90
CA TRP A 6 4.40 -21.33 1.55
C TRP A 6 5.48 -21.67 0.52
N HIS A 7 6.60 -20.96 0.59
CA HIS A 7 7.77 -21.25 -0.23
C HIS A 7 8.75 -22.14 0.58
N PRO A 8 8.85 -23.44 0.32
CA PRO A 8 9.55 -24.37 1.20
C PRO A 8 11.06 -24.18 1.23
N LEU A 9 11.66 -23.65 0.17
CA LEU A 9 13.11 -23.38 0.10
C LEU A 9 13.49 -22.11 0.86
N LEU A 10 12.74 -21.03 0.66
CA LEU A 10 12.97 -19.76 1.33
C LEU A 10 12.37 -19.72 2.75
N ARG A 11 11.46 -20.65 3.05
CA ARG A 11 10.77 -20.78 4.35
C ARG A 11 10.00 -19.50 4.71
N GLU A 12 9.29 -18.96 3.73
CA GLU A 12 8.48 -17.76 3.85
C GLU A 12 7.13 -17.92 3.15
N TRP A 13 6.17 -17.07 3.53
CA TRP A 13 4.89 -16.98 2.86
C TRP A 13 4.93 -15.94 1.75
N VAL A 14 4.49 -16.32 0.56
CA VAL A 14 4.40 -15.45 -0.61
C VAL A 14 2.95 -15.13 -0.90
N SER A 15 2.63 -13.85 -1.01
CA SER A 15 1.30 -13.40 -1.41
C SER A 15 1.12 -13.53 -2.93
N VAL A 16 0.08 -14.24 -3.33
CA VAL A 16 -0.33 -14.39 -4.73
C VAL A 16 -1.67 -13.72 -4.92
N ALA A 17 -1.67 -12.57 -5.57
CA ALA A 17 -2.85 -11.76 -5.80
C ALA A 17 -3.13 -11.63 -7.31
N ALA A 18 -3.92 -12.56 -7.86
CA ALA A 18 -4.22 -12.60 -9.31
C ALA A 18 -4.89 -11.32 -9.82
N ALA A 19 -5.69 -10.64 -8.99
CA ALA A 19 -6.33 -9.38 -9.35
C ALA A 19 -5.32 -8.25 -9.65
N ARG A 20 -4.11 -8.33 -9.08
CA ARG A 20 -3.04 -7.33 -9.33
C ARG A 20 -2.45 -7.42 -10.73
N GLN A 21 -2.61 -8.52 -11.44
CA GLN A 21 -2.17 -8.63 -12.84
C GLN A 21 -2.92 -7.68 -13.77
N ASN A 22 -4.13 -7.28 -13.36
CA ASN A 22 -4.95 -6.32 -14.12
C ASN A 22 -4.80 -4.88 -13.58
N ARG A 23 -3.81 -4.62 -12.71
CA ARG A 23 -3.54 -3.25 -12.26
C ARG A 23 -3.17 -2.42 -13.49
N PRO A 24 -3.94 -1.37 -13.82
CA PRO A 24 -3.56 -0.49 -14.91
C PRO A 24 -2.24 0.18 -14.57
N GLN A 25 -1.42 0.43 -15.57
CA GLN A 25 -0.34 1.39 -15.42
C GLN A 25 -0.97 2.76 -15.12
N MET A 26 -0.26 3.56 -14.35
CA MET A 26 -0.75 4.90 -14.03
C MET A 26 -0.90 5.71 -15.33
N PRO A 27 -1.99 6.47 -15.47
CA PRO A 27 -2.16 7.34 -16.63
C PRO A 27 -1.04 8.37 -16.67
N THR A 28 -0.49 8.61 -17.86
CA THR A 28 0.56 9.62 -18.08
C THR A 28 0.01 11.04 -18.23
N ASP A 29 -1.29 11.18 -18.43
CA ASP A 29 -1.96 12.44 -18.73
C ASP A 29 -2.84 12.97 -17.58
N TRP A 30 -3.06 12.20 -16.54
CA TRP A 30 -3.82 12.61 -15.37
C TRP A 30 -3.43 11.78 -14.13
N CYS A 31 -3.61 12.35 -12.95
CA CYS A 31 -3.35 11.67 -11.68
C CYS A 31 -4.66 11.37 -10.95
N PRO A 32 -4.95 10.10 -10.58
CA PRO A 32 -6.17 9.73 -9.86
C PRO A 32 -6.21 10.28 -8.42
N PHE A 33 -5.07 10.69 -7.87
CA PHE A 33 -4.93 11.21 -6.51
C PHE A 33 -4.75 12.73 -6.44
N CYS A 34 -4.79 13.40 -7.61
CA CYS A 34 -4.76 14.85 -7.65
C CYS A 34 -6.13 15.47 -7.35
N PRO A 35 -6.16 16.69 -6.80
CA PRO A 35 -7.36 17.51 -6.71
C PRO A 35 -8.11 17.57 -8.03
N GLY A 36 -9.44 17.49 -7.99
CA GLY A 36 -10.28 17.49 -9.19
C GLY A 36 -10.43 16.14 -9.89
N SER A 37 -9.73 15.08 -9.47
CA SER A 37 -9.88 13.72 -10.03
C SER A 37 -11.24 13.08 -9.70
N GLY A 38 -11.95 13.58 -8.70
CA GLY A 38 -13.18 13.00 -8.18
C GLY A 38 -12.99 11.75 -7.31
N ARG A 39 -11.76 11.30 -7.12
CA ARG A 39 -11.40 10.12 -6.29
C ARG A 39 -10.94 10.49 -4.89
N VAL A 40 -10.36 11.66 -4.75
CA VAL A 40 -9.86 12.22 -3.49
C VAL A 40 -10.45 13.61 -3.28
N PRO A 41 -10.46 14.14 -2.04
CA PRO A 41 -10.83 15.53 -1.79
C PRO A 41 -9.93 16.50 -2.52
N ASP A 42 -10.45 17.67 -2.89
CA ASP A 42 -9.66 18.72 -3.57
C ASP A 42 -8.53 19.27 -2.71
N HIS A 43 -8.66 19.19 -1.38
CA HIS A 43 -7.63 19.61 -0.44
C HIS A 43 -7.52 18.61 0.69
N TYR A 44 -6.32 18.14 0.94
CA TYR A 44 -5.95 17.35 2.10
C TYR A 44 -4.48 17.63 2.45
N GLU A 45 -4.15 17.50 3.71
CA GLU A 45 -2.77 17.54 4.19
C GLU A 45 -2.15 16.15 4.18
N THR A 46 -2.91 15.16 4.62
CA THR A 46 -2.60 13.74 4.51
C THR A 46 -3.91 13.00 4.28
N LEU A 47 -3.88 11.91 3.54
CA LEU A 47 -5.07 11.12 3.26
C LEU A 47 -4.76 9.63 3.29
N LEU A 48 -5.61 8.87 3.98
CA LEU A 48 -5.63 7.41 3.91
C LEU A 48 -6.63 6.99 2.84
N TYR A 49 -6.15 6.29 1.82
CA TYR A 49 -6.96 5.83 0.70
C TYR A 49 -6.97 4.30 0.63
N PRO A 50 -8.13 3.64 0.55
CA PRO A 50 -8.18 2.19 0.38
C PRO A 50 -7.51 1.75 -0.92
N ASN A 51 -6.61 0.77 -0.85
CA ASN A 51 -5.93 0.28 -2.06
C ASN A 51 -6.92 -0.49 -2.96
N ASP A 52 -7.16 0.02 -4.16
CA ASP A 52 -8.08 -0.59 -5.15
C ASP A 52 -7.63 -1.98 -5.62
N PHE A 53 -6.33 -2.27 -5.52
CA PHE A 53 -5.71 -3.52 -5.94
C PHE A 53 -5.06 -4.25 -4.76
N ALA A 54 -5.74 -4.24 -3.63
CA ALA A 54 -5.25 -4.80 -2.38
C ALA A 54 -4.83 -6.27 -2.51
N ALA A 55 -3.65 -6.60 -2.02
CA ALA A 55 -3.19 -7.99 -1.90
C ALA A 55 -3.87 -8.69 -0.72
N PHE A 56 -4.18 -7.94 0.33
CA PHE A 56 -4.90 -8.38 1.51
C PHE A 56 -6.23 -7.63 1.61
N SER A 57 -7.31 -8.34 1.94
CA SER A 57 -8.63 -7.73 2.11
C SER A 57 -9.42 -8.47 3.19
N PRO A 58 -10.16 -7.77 4.05
CA PRO A 58 -11.05 -8.40 5.02
C PRO A 58 -12.18 -9.19 4.33
N ASN A 59 -12.50 -8.80 3.09
CA ASN A 59 -13.57 -9.38 2.28
C ASN A 59 -13.09 -10.49 1.34
N ASN A 60 -11.81 -10.89 1.41
CA ASN A 60 -11.37 -12.05 0.66
C ASN A 60 -12.20 -13.26 1.07
N PRO A 61 -12.70 -14.06 0.10
CA PRO A 61 -13.49 -15.23 0.41
C PRO A 61 -12.68 -16.17 1.30
N PRO A 62 -13.37 -16.95 2.15
CA PRO A 62 -12.69 -17.97 2.94
C PRO A 62 -11.92 -18.89 2.01
N PHE A 63 -10.68 -19.10 2.32
CA PHE A 63 -9.79 -19.99 1.60
C PHE A 63 -9.63 -21.27 2.43
N GLU A 64 -9.73 -22.41 1.79
CA GLU A 64 -9.47 -23.68 2.45
C GLU A 64 -7.96 -23.84 2.67
N ASP A 65 -7.55 -23.85 3.94
CA ASP A 65 -6.15 -24.05 4.30
C ASP A 65 -5.69 -25.45 3.87
N LYS A 66 -4.63 -25.49 3.09
CA LYS A 66 -4.00 -26.74 2.65
C LYS A 66 -2.67 -26.88 3.35
N PRO A 67 -2.55 -27.83 4.30
CA PRO A 67 -1.30 -28.08 4.97
C PRO A 67 -0.31 -28.85 4.08
N GLY A 68 0.97 -28.83 4.45
CA GLY A 68 2.02 -29.61 3.80
C GLY A 68 3.17 -28.75 3.28
N ILE A 69 4.06 -29.36 2.49
CA ILE A 69 5.26 -28.68 1.96
C ILE A 69 4.90 -27.51 1.03
N PHE A 70 3.75 -27.56 0.38
CA PHE A 70 3.20 -26.47 -0.45
C PHE A 70 1.93 -25.93 0.19
N ALA A 71 2.02 -25.61 1.48
CA ALA A 71 0.88 -25.08 2.22
C ALA A 71 0.33 -23.80 1.58
N THR A 72 -0.99 -23.65 1.64
CA THR A 72 -1.69 -22.44 1.20
C THR A 72 -2.68 -22.00 2.27
N THR A 73 -2.89 -20.70 2.40
CA THR A 73 -3.88 -20.11 3.30
C THR A 73 -4.45 -18.82 2.71
N GLY A 74 -5.54 -18.33 3.27
CA GLY A 74 -6.17 -17.09 2.81
C GLY A 74 -5.34 -15.85 3.12
N SER A 75 -5.33 -14.88 2.21
CA SER A 75 -4.71 -13.57 2.42
C SER A 75 -5.75 -12.58 2.95
N ARG A 76 -6.03 -12.63 4.26
CA ARG A 76 -6.89 -11.66 4.93
C ARG A 76 -6.06 -10.51 5.48
N GLY A 77 -6.65 -9.33 5.51
CA GLY A 77 -5.96 -8.14 6.02
C GLY A 77 -6.54 -6.87 5.45
N SER A 78 -5.76 -5.82 5.46
CA SER A 78 -6.07 -4.54 4.83
C SER A 78 -4.85 -4.02 4.09
N CYS A 79 -5.08 -3.29 3.01
CA CYS A 79 -4.04 -2.54 2.33
C CYS A 79 -4.57 -1.14 2.10
N ASP A 80 -3.83 -0.16 2.56
CA ASP A 80 -4.17 1.24 2.40
C ASP A 80 -3.00 1.97 1.72
N VAL A 81 -3.31 3.00 0.96
CA VAL A 81 -2.35 3.93 0.38
C VAL A 81 -2.35 5.18 1.24
N VAL A 82 -1.18 5.67 1.59
CA VAL A 82 -1.03 6.93 2.32
C VAL A 82 -0.58 8.01 1.37
N LEU A 83 -1.46 8.97 1.12
CA LEU A 83 -1.14 10.14 0.34
C LEU A 83 -0.64 11.24 1.29
N TYR A 84 0.55 11.71 1.04
CA TYR A 84 1.25 12.62 1.95
C TYR A 84 0.81 14.06 1.82
N HIS A 85 0.40 14.48 0.62
CA HIS A 85 -0.02 15.84 0.35
C HIS A 85 -0.90 15.92 -0.90
N SER A 86 -1.78 16.91 -0.97
CA SER A 86 -2.61 17.15 -2.16
C SER A 86 -1.84 17.82 -3.31
N ASP A 87 -0.66 18.38 -3.05
CA ASP A 87 0.23 18.89 -4.10
C ASP A 87 1.06 17.74 -4.66
N HIS A 88 0.78 17.35 -5.88
CA HIS A 88 1.43 16.27 -6.62
C HIS A 88 2.95 16.48 -6.78
N ASN A 89 3.40 17.74 -6.84
CA ASN A 89 4.82 18.05 -7.08
C ASN A 89 5.63 18.21 -5.78
N LEU A 90 4.98 18.07 -4.62
CA LEU A 90 5.68 18.19 -3.34
C LEU A 90 6.37 16.88 -2.98
N THR A 91 7.70 16.87 -3.15
CA THR A 91 8.50 15.68 -2.79
C THR A 91 8.64 15.52 -1.26
N PRO A 92 8.83 14.31 -0.74
CA PRO A 92 9.07 14.05 0.67
C PRO A 92 10.22 14.90 1.26
N ALA A 93 11.28 15.12 0.50
CA ALA A 93 12.42 15.94 0.93
C ALA A 93 12.10 17.44 1.06
N ALA A 94 11.08 17.91 0.36
CA ALA A 94 10.64 19.31 0.42
C ALA A 94 9.57 19.58 1.49
N MET A 95 9.04 18.54 2.12
CA MET A 95 8.04 18.67 3.18
C MET A 95 8.66 19.25 4.46
N SER A 96 7.89 20.12 5.14
CA SER A 96 8.31 20.65 6.43
C SER A 96 8.26 19.60 7.53
N ALA A 97 9.00 19.79 8.61
CA ALA A 97 8.95 18.94 9.79
C ALA A 97 7.53 18.84 10.39
N ASP A 98 6.78 19.96 10.40
CA ASP A 98 5.41 19.99 10.89
C ASP A 98 4.48 19.15 10.01
N HIS A 99 4.71 19.13 8.69
CA HIS A 99 3.96 18.29 7.78
C HIS A 99 4.28 16.80 8.00
N TRP A 100 5.56 16.47 8.15
CA TRP A 100 5.98 15.11 8.50
C TRP A 100 5.39 14.61 9.80
N ALA A 101 5.23 15.48 10.80
CA ALA A 101 4.56 15.12 12.05
C ALA A 101 3.10 14.65 11.80
N LYS A 102 2.39 15.25 10.83
CA LYS A 102 1.03 14.83 10.45
C LYS A 102 1.03 13.46 9.76
N VAL A 103 1.98 13.21 8.87
CA VAL A 103 2.16 11.91 8.21
C VAL A 103 2.41 10.81 9.25
N VAL A 104 3.36 11.04 10.16
CA VAL A 104 3.69 10.09 11.23
C VAL A 104 2.49 9.85 12.16
N GLU A 105 1.73 10.89 12.48
CA GLU A 105 0.51 10.75 13.29
C GLU A 105 -0.56 9.91 12.57
N LEU A 106 -0.73 10.09 11.25
CA LEU A 106 -1.62 9.26 10.46
C LEU A 106 -1.19 7.78 10.50
N TRP A 107 0.10 7.50 10.31
CA TRP A 107 0.65 6.14 10.43
C TRP A 107 0.39 5.54 11.81
N ARG A 108 0.68 6.31 12.86
CA ARG A 108 0.46 5.89 14.24
C ARG A 108 -1.02 5.57 14.50
N ALA A 109 -1.91 6.49 14.14
CA ALA A 109 -3.35 6.33 14.36
C ALA A 109 -3.88 5.09 13.64
N ARG A 110 -3.51 4.92 12.37
CA ARG A 110 -3.93 3.75 11.57
C ARG A 110 -3.36 2.44 12.11
N THR A 111 -2.10 2.43 12.54
CA THR A 111 -1.47 1.25 13.16
C THR A 111 -2.21 0.84 14.43
N VAL A 112 -2.52 1.79 15.31
CA VAL A 112 -3.27 1.51 16.55
C VAL A 112 -4.67 0.98 16.24
N GLU A 113 -5.37 1.59 15.28
CA GLU A 113 -6.70 1.12 14.85
C GLU A 113 -6.66 -0.32 14.33
N LEU A 114 -5.71 -0.62 13.45
CA LEU A 114 -5.57 -1.96 12.86
C LEU A 114 -5.20 -3.00 13.91
N LEU A 115 -4.25 -2.71 14.80
CA LEU A 115 -3.83 -3.63 15.87
C LEU A 115 -4.90 -3.84 16.95
N ALA A 116 -5.92 -2.98 17.03
CA ALA A 116 -7.09 -3.21 17.88
C ALA A 116 -7.96 -4.39 17.38
N ASN A 117 -7.83 -4.78 16.13
CA ASN A 117 -8.46 -5.99 15.59
C ASN A 117 -7.64 -7.23 15.99
N PRO A 118 -8.21 -8.19 16.75
CA PRO A 118 -7.49 -9.38 17.20
C PRO A 118 -7.04 -10.31 16.07
N ASP A 119 -7.61 -10.16 14.89
CA ASP A 119 -7.23 -10.93 13.70
C ASP A 119 -6.01 -10.36 12.98
N ILE A 120 -5.59 -9.14 13.30
CA ILE A 120 -4.40 -8.52 12.74
C ILE A 120 -3.19 -8.88 13.61
N ALA A 121 -2.20 -9.55 13.02
CA ALA A 121 -0.98 -9.94 13.72
C ALA A 121 0.11 -8.87 13.58
N PHE A 122 0.14 -8.17 12.45
CA PHE A 122 1.25 -7.30 12.10
C PHE A 122 0.81 -6.19 11.15
N VAL A 123 1.34 -4.99 11.35
CA VAL A 123 1.17 -3.84 10.45
C VAL A 123 2.54 -3.49 9.88
N TYR A 124 2.65 -3.45 8.57
CA TYR A 124 3.86 -3.11 7.85
C TYR A 124 3.66 -1.82 7.06
N ILE A 125 4.46 -0.82 7.37
CA ILE A 125 4.52 0.45 6.67
C ILE A 125 5.73 0.40 5.77
N PHE A 126 5.58 0.62 4.49
CA PHE A 126 6.69 0.59 3.54
C PHE A 126 6.50 1.64 2.45
N GLU A 127 7.61 2.04 1.90
CA GLU A 127 7.73 3.02 0.85
C GLU A 127 8.31 2.34 -0.40
N TYR A 128 7.75 2.66 -1.55
CA TYR A 128 8.38 2.36 -2.83
C TYR A 128 8.98 3.63 -3.39
N ALA A 129 10.30 3.70 -3.43
CA ALA A 129 11.01 4.69 -4.21
C ALA A 129 11.52 4.00 -5.50
N TYR A 130 11.09 4.47 -6.65
CA TYR A 130 11.70 4.05 -7.91
C TYR A 130 13.00 4.81 -8.09
N ALA A 131 14.12 4.07 -8.19
CA ALA A 131 15.36 4.65 -8.69
C ALA A 131 15.33 4.58 -10.21
N ASN A 132 15.71 5.67 -10.87
CA ASN A 132 15.94 5.68 -12.30
C ASN A 132 17.14 4.77 -12.65
N GLU A 133 17.29 4.36 -13.92
CA GLU A 133 18.39 3.50 -14.39
C GLU A 133 19.78 4.05 -14.05
N ASP A 134 19.91 5.34 -13.82
CA ASP A 134 21.12 6.04 -13.39
C ASP A 134 21.34 6.06 -11.86
N GLY A 135 20.45 5.43 -11.09
CA GLY A 135 20.52 5.35 -9.63
C GLY A 135 20.13 6.64 -8.92
N ASP A 136 19.61 7.64 -9.63
CA ASP A 136 19.07 8.84 -9.04
C ASP A 136 17.62 8.58 -8.56
N THR A 137 17.38 8.77 -7.28
CA THR A 137 16.04 8.65 -6.68
C THR A 137 15.15 9.87 -6.95
N ARG A 138 15.62 10.81 -7.78
CA ARG A 138 14.79 11.90 -8.27
C ARG A 138 13.83 11.34 -9.33
N SER A 139 12.54 11.56 -9.09
CA SER A 139 11.49 11.24 -10.05
C SER A 139 11.82 11.80 -11.43
N ASN A 140 11.75 10.97 -12.47
CA ASN A 140 11.58 11.49 -13.82
C ASN A 140 10.29 12.30 -13.85
N ASP A 141 10.29 13.44 -14.52
CA ASP A 141 9.16 14.38 -14.59
C ASP A 141 7.85 13.74 -15.10
N ASP A 142 7.89 12.51 -15.58
CA ASP A 142 6.77 11.80 -16.19
C ASP A 142 6.14 10.67 -15.33
N ASP A 143 6.82 10.19 -14.24
CA ASP A 143 6.36 9.05 -13.45
C ASP A 143 6.31 9.34 -11.93
N ASN A 144 5.97 10.59 -11.57
CA ASN A 144 6.03 11.05 -10.19
C ASN A 144 4.88 10.49 -9.34
N GLU A 145 4.99 9.24 -8.92
CA GLU A 145 4.09 8.65 -7.95
C GLU A 145 4.85 8.03 -6.79
N ASP A 146 5.11 8.85 -5.80
CA ASP A 146 5.40 8.39 -4.46
C ASP A 146 4.12 7.81 -3.84
N ILE A 147 3.77 6.58 -4.24
CA ILE A 147 2.64 5.84 -3.66
C ILE A 147 3.15 5.01 -2.49
N TRP A 148 2.66 5.34 -1.33
CA TRP A 148 2.96 4.67 -0.07
C TRP A 148 1.89 3.62 0.23
N ASP A 149 2.28 2.37 0.37
CA ASP A 149 1.37 1.29 0.68
C ASP A 149 1.51 0.85 2.15
N PHE A 150 0.38 0.74 2.84
CA PHE A 150 0.27 -0.03 4.07
C PHE A 150 -0.14 -1.45 3.75
N ALA A 151 0.66 -2.43 4.08
CA ALA A 151 0.25 -3.82 4.06
C ALA A 151 0.04 -4.34 5.47
N VAL A 152 -1.08 -4.99 5.68
CA VAL A 152 -1.45 -5.59 6.96
C VAL A 152 -1.59 -7.08 6.77
N CYS A 153 -0.89 -7.88 7.59
CA CYS A 153 -1.01 -9.32 7.61
C CYS A 153 -1.90 -9.77 8.78
N THR A 154 -2.79 -10.71 8.51
CA THR A 154 -3.55 -11.45 9.54
C THR A 154 -2.74 -12.60 10.11
N LYS A 155 -3.16 -13.07 11.30
CA LYS A 155 -2.65 -14.31 11.92
C LYS A 155 -3.00 -15.52 11.09
#